data_241620e747be51eaebafe09fb32052a7
#
_entry.id   241620e747be51eaebafe09fb32052a7
#
_cell.length_a   1.000
_cell.length_b   1.000
_cell.length_c   1.000
_cell.angle_alpha   90.00
_cell.angle_beta   90.00
_cell.angle_gamma   90.00
#
_symmetry.space_group_name_H-M   'P 1'
#
loop_
_entity.id
_entity.type
_entity.pdbx_description
1 polymer ?
#
loop_
_entity_poly.entity_id
_entity_poly.type
_entity_poly.pdbx_seq_one_letter_code
_entity_poly.pdbx_strand_id
1 'polypeptide(L)'
;MADETNTIDVYFDYTCPWAWGGQVWLYQVQDELGDKLRVNWRFFPLEQVNAKGADFKLWELPNDGSNASLRSYQAVHAAKKQGDDAFRRMHAALFLKRHEGGRNLGQKQVLEAAATEVGLDLDTFRKDLESDEVFSVVKDDFTHGKKELGVFGTPTIVFENGQGAYLKVNFRDLPKDPVKFWNEFVPVVRDRPEAIEIKRPQPGR
;
A
#
# COMPACT_ATOMS: atom_id res chain seq x y z
N MET A 1 21.56 6.51 17.06
CA MET A 1 20.28 6.19 16.39
C MET A 1 20.42 5.31 15.14
N ALA A 2 21.61 4.72 14.90
CA ALA A 2 21.89 3.96 13.67
C ALA A 2 21.63 2.44 13.74
N ASP A 3 21.18 1.91 14.88
CA ASP A 3 21.03 0.44 15.08
C ASP A 3 19.61 -0.03 15.41
N GLU A 4 18.63 0.86 15.41
CA GLU A 4 17.24 0.51 15.75
C GLU A 4 16.50 0.02 14.49
N THR A 5 15.96 -1.20 14.56
CA THR A 5 15.06 -1.73 13.54
C THR A 5 13.70 -1.06 13.69
N ASN A 6 13.18 -0.47 12.61
CA ASN A 6 11.83 0.05 12.58
C ASN A 6 10.91 -0.93 11.86
N THR A 7 9.80 -1.28 12.49
CA THR A 7 8.69 -1.97 11.84
C THR A 7 7.57 -0.97 11.66
N ILE A 8 7.03 -0.87 10.45
CA ILE A 8 5.93 0.03 10.14
C ILE A 8 4.81 -0.72 9.41
N ASP A 9 3.58 -0.30 9.68
CA ASP A 9 2.41 -0.63 8.87
C ASP A 9 2.15 0.51 7.89
N VAL A 10 1.98 0.18 6.60
CA VAL A 10 1.69 1.16 5.54
C VAL A 10 0.35 0.84 4.91
N TYR A 11 -0.63 1.70 5.19
CA TYR A 11 -1.98 1.58 4.64
C TYR A 11 -2.02 2.17 3.24
N PHE A 12 -2.45 1.37 2.26
CA PHE A 12 -2.38 1.74 0.85
C PHE A 12 -3.61 1.34 0.04
N ASP A 13 -3.76 1.98 -1.13
CA ASP A 13 -4.70 1.62 -2.18
C ASP A 13 -4.03 1.81 -3.54
N TYR A 14 -4.21 0.86 -4.46
CA TYR A 14 -3.63 0.94 -5.81
C TYR A 14 -4.19 2.08 -6.65
N THR A 15 -5.35 2.62 -6.32
CA THR A 15 -5.93 3.77 -7.03
C THR A 15 -5.29 5.10 -6.61
N CYS A 16 -4.55 5.12 -5.51
CA CYS A 16 -3.94 6.32 -4.94
C CYS A 16 -2.54 6.59 -5.52
N PRO A 17 -2.35 7.69 -6.29
CA PRO A 17 -1.03 8.02 -6.83
C PRO A 17 0.00 8.41 -5.74
N TRP A 18 -0.47 8.91 -4.61
CA TRP A 18 0.40 9.23 -3.47
C TRP A 18 0.90 7.98 -2.76
N ALA A 19 0.07 6.91 -2.73
CA ALA A 19 0.50 5.61 -2.22
C ALA A 19 1.58 4.98 -3.12
N TRP A 20 1.48 5.17 -4.43
CA TRP A 20 2.56 4.79 -5.34
C TRP A 20 3.87 5.54 -5.05
N GLY A 21 3.84 6.87 -4.89
CA GLY A 21 5.02 7.64 -4.49
C GLY A 21 5.62 7.17 -3.17
N GLY A 22 4.76 6.87 -2.20
CA GLY A 22 5.18 6.30 -0.90
C GLY A 22 5.84 4.93 -1.05
N GLN A 23 5.28 4.05 -1.90
CA GLN A 23 5.84 2.73 -2.18
C GLN A 23 7.22 2.83 -2.83
N VAL A 24 7.39 3.66 -3.86
CA VAL A 24 8.68 3.82 -4.54
C VAL A 24 9.74 4.34 -3.56
N TRP A 25 9.40 5.36 -2.78
CA TRP A 25 10.32 5.91 -1.77
C TRP A 25 10.69 4.86 -0.70
N LEU A 26 9.70 4.17 -0.11
CA LEU A 26 9.97 3.19 0.94
C LEU A 26 10.79 2.00 0.44
N TYR A 27 10.61 1.59 -0.82
CA TYR A 27 11.43 0.54 -1.41
C TYR A 27 12.89 0.98 -1.56
N GLN A 28 13.16 2.23 -1.95
CA GLN A 28 14.51 2.78 -1.98
C GLN A 28 15.13 2.80 -0.57
N VAL A 29 14.36 3.20 0.45
CA VAL A 29 14.82 3.18 1.84
C VAL A 29 15.13 1.76 2.31
N GLN A 30 14.26 0.79 2.01
CA GLN A 30 14.49 -0.62 2.35
C GLN A 30 15.72 -1.21 1.66
N ASP A 31 15.96 -0.84 0.38
CA ASP A 31 17.13 -1.32 -0.38
C ASP A 31 18.46 -0.85 0.24
N GLU A 32 18.47 0.33 0.87
CA GLU A 32 19.66 0.88 1.53
C GLU A 32 19.78 0.42 3.00
N LEU A 33 18.67 0.33 3.73
CA LEU A 33 18.67 -0.02 5.16
C LEU A 33 18.60 -1.53 5.43
N GLY A 34 18.17 -2.33 4.46
CA GLY A 34 18.01 -3.77 4.62
C GLY A 34 17.06 -4.14 5.77
N ASP A 35 17.48 -5.06 6.63
CA ASP A 35 16.70 -5.56 7.77
C ASP A 35 16.38 -4.51 8.84
N LYS A 36 16.95 -3.30 8.75
CA LYS A 36 16.66 -2.20 9.68
C LYS A 36 15.29 -1.53 9.40
N LEU A 37 14.65 -1.82 8.28
CA LEU A 37 13.29 -1.35 7.97
C LEU A 37 12.42 -2.49 7.49
N ARG A 38 11.44 -2.88 8.31
CA ARG A 38 10.38 -3.82 7.97
C ARG A 38 9.10 -3.07 7.64
N VAL A 39 8.52 -3.35 6.48
CA VAL A 39 7.29 -2.71 6.01
C VAL A 39 6.20 -3.76 5.84
N ASN A 40 5.14 -3.63 6.62
CA ASN A 40 3.92 -4.40 6.47
C ASN A 40 2.92 -3.59 5.64
N TRP A 41 2.59 -4.05 4.46
CA TRP A 41 1.61 -3.41 3.60
C TRP A 41 0.21 -3.82 3.99
N ARG A 42 -0.66 -2.83 4.32
CA ARG A 42 -2.03 -3.01 4.80
C ARG A 42 -3.04 -2.46 3.80
N PHE A 43 -4.04 -3.25 3.47
CA PHE A 43 -5.08 -2.83 2.55
C PHE A 43 -5.99 -1.75 3.17
N PHE A 44 -6.15 -0.65 2.46
CA PHE A 44 -7.04 0.42 2.89
C PHE A 44 -7.80 1.01 1.69
N PRO A 45 -8.86 0.30 1.23
CA PRO A 45 -9.57 0.65 0.01
C PRO A 45 -10.25 2.01 0.10
N LEU A 46 -9.87 2.94 -0.78
CA LEU A 46 -10.47 4.27 -0.87
C LEU A 46 -11.93 4.20 -1.35
N GLU A 47 -12.31 3.16 -2.07
CA GLU A 47 -13.70 2.89 -2.43
C GLU A 47 -14.57 2.70 -1.18
N GLN A 48 -14.09 1.97 -0.17
CA GLN A 48 -14.78 1.82 1.12
C GLN A 48 -14.81 3.13 1.91
N VAL A 49 -13.72 3.91 1.87
CA VAL A 49 -13.65 5.23 2.54
C VAL A 49 -14.68 6.20 1.96
N ASN A 50 -14.83 6.22 0.63
CA ASN A 50 -15.65 7.16 -0.10
C ASN A 50 -17.08 6.66 -0.37
N ALA A 51 -17.43 5.50 0.16
CA ALA A 51 -18.77 4.93 -0.01
C ALA A 51 -19.85 5.86 0.55
N LYS A 52 -20.90 6.10 -0.23
CA LYS A 52 -22.01 6.98 0.18
C LYS A 52 -23.02 6.30 1.11
N GLY A 53 -23.01 4.97 1.19
CA GLY A 53 -23.92 4.17 2.02
C GLY A 53 -23.18 3.60 3.25
N ALA A 54 -23.77 3.75 4.44
CA ALA A 54 -23.20 3.17 5.66
C ALA A 54 -23.11 1.64 5.63
N ASP A 55 -23.98 1.01 4.84
CA ASP A 55 -24.07 -0.45 4.73
C ASP A 55 -23.11 -1.04 3.68
N PHE A 56 -22.47 -0.20 2.86
CA PHE A 56 -21.51 -0.68 1.87
C PHE A 56 -20.31 -1.32 2.54
N LYS A 57 -20.00 -2.55 2.14
CA LYS A 57 -18.84 -3.31 2.57
C LYS A 57 -18.16 -3.91 1.34
N LEU A 58 -17.00 -3.39 0.97
CA LEU A 58 -16.25 -3.85 -0.18
C LEU A 58 -15.98 -5.36 -0.14
N TRP A 59 -15.65 -5.88 1.05
CA TRP A 59 -15.32 -7.30 1.28
C TRP A 59 -16.54 -8.23 1.32
N GLU A 60 -17.77 -7.70 1.19
CA GLU A 60 -19.03 -8.47 1.06
C GLU A 60 -19.51 -8.50 -0.40
N LEU A 61 -18.80 -7.86 -1.32
CA LEU A 61 -19.12 -7.95 -2.75
C LEU A 61 -18.88 -9.35 -3.28
N PRO A 62 -19.61 -9.75 -4.34
CA PRO A 62 -19.38 -11.04 -4.99
C PRO A 62 -17.95 -11.18 -5.51
N ASN A 63 -17.37 -12.39 -5.38
CA ASN A 63 -16.09 -12.73 -5.98
C ASN A 63 -16.29 -13.13 -7.46
N ASP A 64 -16.77 -12.21 -8.27
CA ASP A 64 -17.04 -12.40 -9.70
C ASP A 64 -16.02 -11.69 -10.62
N GLY A 65 -15.01 -11.08 -10.00
CA GLY A 65 -13.97 -10.34 -10.71
C GLY A 65 -14.40 -8.96 -11.23
N SER A 66 -15.61 -8.51 -10.93
CA SER A 66 -16.14 -7.22 -11.42
C SER A 66 -15.53 -6.01 -10.71
N ASN A 67 -15.15 -6.15 -9.43
CA ASN A 67 -14.58 -5.05 -8.64
C ASN A 67 -13.06 -4.95 -8.81
N ALA A 68 -12.59 -3.82 -9.37
CA ALA A 68 -11.17 -3.61 -9.68
C ALA A 68 -10.28 -3.50 -8.42
N SER A 69 -10.79 -2.92 -7.33
CA SER A 69 -10.03 -2.81 -6.07
C SER A 69 -9.79 -4.19 -5.47
N LEU A 70 -10.84 -4.99 -5.29
CA LEU A 70 -10.71 -6.36 -4.78
C LEU A 70 -9.80 -7.21 -5.69
N ARG A 71 -9.96 -7.10 -7.01
CA ARG A 71 -9.17 -7.87 -7.97
C ARG A 71 -7.67 -7.56 -7.87
N SER A 72 -7.32 -6.30 -7.67
CA SER A 72 -5.91 -5.90 -7.46
C SER A 72 -5.35 -6.44 -6.14
N TYR A 73 -6.16 -6.48 -5.09
CA TYR A 73 -5.77 -7.08 -3.79
C TYR A 73 -5.64 -8.60 -3.87
N GLN A 74 -6.54 -9.28 -4.59
CA GLN A 74 -6.39 -10.72 -4.88
C GLN A 74 -5.07 -11.01 -5.58
N ALA A 75 -4.71 -10.21 -6.59
CA ALA A 75 -3.48 -10.41 -7.35
C ALA A 75 -2.21 -10.27 -6.50
N VAL A 76 -2.12 -9.25 -5.65
CA VAL A 76 -0.95 -9.10 -4.78
C VAL A 76 -0.95 -10.12 -3.64
N HIS A 77 -2.12 -10.54 -3.15
CA HIS A 77 -2.22 -11.60 -2.15
C HIS A 77 -1.78 -12.96 -2.73
N ALA A 78 -2.18 -13.28 -3.96
CA ALA A 78 -1.70 -14.46 -4.69
C ALA A 78 -0.17 -14.46 -4.86
N ALA A 79 0.41 -13.28 -5.15
CA ALA A 79 1.86 -13.14 -5.21
C ALA A 79 2.52 -13.35 -3.85
N LYS A 80 1.90 -12.88 -2.75
CA LYS A 80 2.41 -13.07 -1.38
C LYS A 80 2.53 -14.55 -1.00
N LYS A 81 1.62 -15.39 -1.48
CA LYS A 81 1.70 -16.84 -1.28
C LYS A 81 2.90 -17.48 -1.97
N GLN A 82 3.49 -16.82 -2.96
CA GLN A 82 4.74 -17.23 -3.62
C GLN A 82 5.99 -16.62 -2.97
N GLY A 83 5.85 -15.87 -1.88
CA GLY A 83 6.93 -15.31 -1.07
C GLY A 83 6.97 -13.79 -1.05
N ASP A 84 7.77 -13.26 -0.13
CA ASP A 84 7.85 -11.80 0.11
C ASP A 84 8.46 -11.05 -1.07
N ASP A 85 9.42 -11.64 -1.73
CA ASP A 85 10.04 -11.06 -2.92
C ASP A 85 9.06 -11.04 -4.12
N ALA A 86 8.26 -12.09 -4.28
CA ALA A 86 7.18 -12.14 -5.26
C ALA A 86 6.12 -11.07 -4.98
N PHE A 87 5.72 -10.90 -3.71
CA PHE A 87 4.86 -9.81 -3.28
C PHE A 87 5.45 -8.45 -3.67
N ARG A 88 6.70 -8.18 -3.29
CA ARG A 88 7.39 -6.91 -3.54
C ARG A 88 7.38 -6.54 -5.02
N ARG A 89 7.76 -7.48 -5.89
CA ARG A 89 7.76 -7.27 -7.35
C ARG A 89 6.36 -7.02 -7.90
N MET A 90 5.39 -7.85 -7.50
CA MET A 90 4.00 -7.70 -7.96
C MET A 90 3.37 -6.39 -7.49
N HIS A 91 3.62 -6.01 -6.23
CA HIS A 91 3.15 -4.76 -5.66
C HIS A 91 3.63 -3.53 -6.44
N ALA A 92 4.91 -3.49 -6.79
CA ALA A 92 5.47 -2.43 -7.64
C ALA A 92 4.88 -2.45 -9.06
N ALA A 93 4.74 -3.62 -9.67
CA ALA A 93 4.19 -3.77 -11.02
C ALA A 93 2.73 -3.31 -11.12
N LEU A 94 1.90 -3.58 -10.11
CA LEU A 94 0.50 -3.14 -10.09
C LEU A 94 0.39 -1.62 -10.02
N PHE A 95 1.17 -0.95 -9.18
CA PHE A 95 1.22 0.51 -9.15
C PHE A 95 1.66 1.09 -10.49
N LEU A 96 2.73 0.55 -11.08
CA LEU A 96 3.24 1.00 -12.38
C LEU A 96 2.18 0.84 -13.49
N LYS A 97 1.53 -0.34 -13.59
CA LYS A 97 0.46 -0.58 -14.56
C LYS A 97 -0.71 0.37 -14.38
N ARG A 98 -1.06 0.69 -13.13
CA ARG A 98 -2.17 1.60 -12.85
C ARG A 98 -1.83 3.05 -13.23
N HIS A 99 -0.68 3.57 -12.79
CA HIS A 99 -0.40 5.00 -12.80
C HIS A 99 0.42 5.47 -14.01
N GLU A 100 1.31 4.65 -14.56
CA GLU A 100 1.99 4.96 -15.82
C GLU A 100 1.27 4.33 -17.01
N GLY A 101 0.89 3.06 -16.90
CA GLY A 101 0.23 2.33 -17.97
C GLY A 101 -1.24 2.67 -18.17
N GLY A 102 -1.89 3.37 -17.23
CA GLY A 102 -3.32 3.69 -17.26
C GLY A 102 -4.22 2.44 -17.28
N ARG A 103 -3.71 1.28 -16.84
CA ARG A 103 -4.42 0.00 -16.96
C ARG A 103 -5.49 -0.17 -15.89
N ASN A 104 -6.56 -0.86 -16.26
CA ASN A 104 -7.59 -1.27 -15.32
C ASN A 104 -7.17 -2.58 -14.63
N LEU A 105 -6.87 -2.50 -13.33
CA LEU A 105 -6.46 -3.65 -12.51
C LEU A 105 -7.58 -4.66 -12.22
N GLY A 106 -8.82 -4.37 -12.64
CA GLY A 106 -9.92 -5.35 -12.64
C GLY A 106 -9.82 -6.37 -13.77
N GLN A 107 -9.02 -6.08 -14.81
CA GLN A 107 -8.91 -6.97 -15.97
C GLN A 107 -7.91 -8.11 -15.70
N LYS A 108 -8.39 -9.35 -15.76
CA LYS A 108 -7.57 -10.56 -15.53
C LYS A 108 -6.30 -10.58 -16.39
N GLN A 109 -6.41 -10.20 -17.66
CA GLN A 109 -5.28 -10.16 -18.58
C GLN A 109 -4.17 -9.17 -18.14
N VAL A 110 -4.56 -8.05 -17.51
CA VAL A 110 -3.60 -7.06 -16.97
C VAL A 110 -2.85 -7.66 -15.77
N LEU A 111 -3.55 -8.39 -14.92
CA LEU A 111 -2.97 -9.03 -13.73
C LEU A 111 -2.06 -10.20 -14.11
N GLU A 112 -2.48 -11.05 -15.06
CA GLU A 112 -1.65 -12.15 -15.58
C GLU A 112 -0.40 -11.64 -16.30
N ALA A 113 -0.53 -10.56 -17.08
CA ALA A 113 0.63 -9.92 -17.69
C ALA A 113 1.62 -9.38 -16.64
N ALA A 114 1.11 -8.76 -15.56
CA ALA A 114 1.95 -8.35 -14.44
C ALA A 114 2.66 -9.54 -13.78
N ALA A 115 1.92 -10.61 -13.50
CA ALA A 115 2.47 -11.83 -12.90
C ALA A 115 3.57 -12.47 -13.77
N THR A 116 3.37 -12.49 -15.10
CA THR A 116 4.37 -12.96 -16.06
C THR A 116 5.63 -12.09 -16.03
N GLU A 117 5.47 -10.77 -16.09
CA GLU A 117 6.58 -9.81 -16.12
C GLU A 117 7.46 -9.90 -14.87
N VAL A 118 6.84 -10.18 -13.71
CA VAL A 118 7.57 -10.31 -12.44
C VAL A 118 8.01 -11.75 -12.13
N GLY A 119 7.79 -12.70 -13.04
CA GLY A 119 8.28 -14.07 -12.93
C GLY A 119 7.58 -14.93 -11.89
N LEU A 120 6.26 -14.76 -11.70
CA LEU A 120 5.46 -15.64 -10.86
C LEU A 120 5.17 -16.98 -11.56
N ASP A 121 4.96 -18.04 -10.77
CA ASP A 121 4.31 -19.25 -11.27
C ASP A 121 2.86 -18.94 -11.64
N LEU A 122 2.55 -18.98 -12.95
CA LEU A 122 1.26 -18.53 -13.46
C LEU A 122 0.12 -19.48 -13.12
N ASP A 123 0.37 -20.77 -13.00
CA ASP A 123 -0.70 -21.73 -12.70
C ASP A 123 -1.13 -21.60 -11.24
N THR A 124 -0.16 -21.47 -10.34
CA THR A 124 -0.41 -21.15 -8.94
C THR A 124 -1.09 -19.78 -8.80
N PHE A 125 -0.57 -18.77 -9.50
CA PHE A 125 -1.12 -17.41 -9.47
C PHE A 125 -2.59 -17.38 -9.92
N ARG A 126 -2.95 -18.05 -11.04
CA ARG A 126 -4.32 -18.10 -11.54
C ARG A 126 -5.28 -18.75 -10.56
N LYS A 127 -4.83 -19.83 -9.91
CA LYS A 127 -5.61 -20.52 -8.88
C LYS A 127 -5.87 -19.60 -7.68
N ASP A 128 -4.82 -18.96 -7.17
CA ASP A 128 -4.91 -18.11 -5.98
C ASP A 128 -5.60 -16.78 -6.27
N LEU A 129 -5.56 -16.28 -7.52
CA LEU A 129 -6.28 -15.08 -7.96
C LEU A 129 -7.80 -15.20 -7.82
N GLU A 130 -8.34 -16.41 -7.89
CA GLU A 130 -9.79 -16.67 -7.75
C GLU A 130 -10.19 -16.93 -6.27
N SER A 131 -9.25 -16.91 -5.33
CA SER A 131 -9.51 -17.07 -3.91
C SER A 131 -10.17 -15.84 -3.30
N ASP A 132 -11.11 -16.04 -2.38
CA ASP A 132 -11.74 -14.98 -1.57
C ASP A 132 -11.03 -14.73 -0.22
N GLU A 133 -9.96 -15.46 0.07
CA GLU A 133 -9.20 -15.33 1.32
C GLU A 133 -8.79 -13.88 1.62
N VAL A 134 -8.43 -13.11 0.59
CA VAL A 134 -8.02 -11.71 0.74
C VAL A 134 -9.14 -10.82 1.29
N PHE A 135 -10.41 -11.18 1.12
CA PHE A 135 -11.55 -10.35 1.55
C PHE A 135 -11.58 -10.18 3.07
N SER A 136 -11.27 -11.25 3.81
CA SER A 136 -11.11 -11.16 5.27
C SER A 136 -9.91 -10.28 5.65
N VAL A 137 -8.78 -10.40 4.95
CA VAL A 137 -7.59 -9.59 5.19
C VAL A 137 -7.89 -8.10 4.93
N VAL A 138 -8.57 -7.77 3.83
CA VAL A 138 -8.99 -6.39 3.51
C VAL A 138 -9.90 -5.82 4.60
N LYS A 139 -10.88 -6.63 5.07
CA LYS A 139 -11.77 -6.24 6.16
C LYS A 139 -11.00 -5.94 7.44
N ASP A 140 -10.09 -6.84 7.82
CA ASP A 140 -9.35 -6.75 9.07
C ASP A 140 -8.37 -5.56 9.04
N ASP A 141 -7.59 -5.42 7.97
CA ASP A 141 -6.68 -4.29 7.78
C ASP A 141 -7.42 -2.94 7.79
N PHE A 142 -8.53 -2.84 7.02
CA PHE A 142 -9.34 -1.62 6.98
C PHE A 142 -9.94 -1.30 8.34
N THR A 143 -10.51 -2.31 9.01
CA THR A 143 -11.20 -2.11 10.30
C THR A 143 -10.20 -1.69 11.37
N HIS A 144 -9.05 -2.35 11.45
CA HIS A 144 -7.97 -2.01 12.37
C HIS A 144 -7.47 -0.58 12.09
N GLY A 145 -7.08 -0.29 10.86
CA GLY A 145 -6.60 1.04 10.48
C GLY A 145 -7.62 2.14 10.81
N LYS A 146 -8.89 1.93 10.45
CA LYS A 146 -9.93 2.94 10.63
C LYS A 146 -10.32 3.17 12.09
N LYS A 147 -10.51 2.09 12.87
CA LYS A 147 -11.07 2.16 14.22
C LYS A 147 -10.02 2.31 15.30
N GLU A 148 -8.91 1.58 15.19
CA GLU A 148 -7.89 1.54 16.23
C GLU A 148 -6.83 2.64 16.04
N LEU A 149 -6.47 2.93 14.77
CA LEU A 149 -5.37 3.84 14.44
C LEU A 149 -5.81 5.18 13.83
N GLY A 150 -7.11 5.36 13.57
CA GLY A 150 -7.64 6.61 13.01
C GLY A 150 -7.20 6.89 11.56
N VAL A 151 -6.79 5.87 10.81
CA VAL A 151 -6.42 6.01 9.39
C VAL A 151 -7.61 6.53 8.58
N PHE A 152 -7.39 7.58 7.80
CA PHE A 152 -8.43 8.25 7.01
C PHE A 152 -8.13 8.32 5.51
N GLY A 153 -6.94 7.93 5.09
CA GLY A 153 -6.52 7.98 3.69
C GLY A 153 -5.18 7.27 3.45
N THR A 154 -4.73 7.27 2.20
CA THR A 154 -3.51 6.56 1.78
C THR A 154 -2.52 7.48 1.07
N PRO A 155 -1.20 7.25 1.23
CA PRO A 155 -0.63 6.32 2.18
C PRO A 155 -0.63 6.88 3.61
N THR A 156 -0.91 6.02 4.59
CA THR A 156 -0.66 6.32 6.01
C THR A 156 0.38 5.35 6.53
N ILE A 157 1.43 5.87 7.15
CA ILE A 157 2.53 5.12 7.75
C ILE A 157 2.32 5.13 9.27
N VAL A 158 2.31 3.97 9.91
CA VAL A 158 2.13 3.83 11.35
C VAL A 158 3.29 3.03 11.94
N PHE A 159 3.88 3.53 13.01
CA PHE A 159 4.96 2.87 13.75
C PHE A 159 4.41 1.94 14.84
N GLU A 160 5.25 1.05 15.38
CA GLU A 160 4.87 0.08 16.42
C GLU A 160 4.30 0.72 17.70
N ASN A 161 4.65 1.98 17.98
CA ASN A 161 4.10 2.73 19.11
C ASN A 161 2.71 3.36 18.84
N GLY A 162 2.11 3.07 17.69
CA GLY A 162 0.81 3.59 17.26
C GLY A 162 0.85 5.02 16.68
N GLN A 163 2.01 5.69 16.72
CA GLN A 163 2.16 6.99 16.08
C GLN A 163 2.26 6.84 14.58
N GLY A 164 1.64 7.74 13.84
CA GLY A 164 1.65 7.63 12.38
C GLY A 164 1.34 8.95 11.69
N ALA A 165 1.54 8.97 10.38
CA ALA A 165 1.22 10.13 9.54
C ALA A 165 0.67 9.72 8.18
N TYR A 166 -0.29 10.47 7.70
CA TYR A 166 -0.70 10.50 6.30
C TYR A 166 0.32 11.32 5.52
N LEU A 167 1.10 10.67 4.66
CA LEU A 167 2.21 11.29 3.94
C LEU A 167 2.04 11.18 2.42
N LYS A 168 1.91 12.30 1.73
CA LYS A 168 1.92 12.35 0.27
C LYS A 168 3.33 12.54 -0.25
N VAL A 169 3.89 11.51 -0.88
CA VAL A 169 5.15 11.59 -1.62
C VAL A 169 4.85 11.73 -3.12
N ASN A 170 5.44 12.74 -3.74
CA ASN A 170 5.26 12.95 -5.18
C ASN A 170 6.13 11.98 -5.97
N PHE A 171 5.51 11.03 -6.69
CA PHE A 171 6.24 10.03 -7.50
C PHE A 171 7.03 10.64 -8.67
N ARG A 172 6.69 11.89 -9.11
CA ARG A 172 7.41 12.61 -10.16
C ARG A 172 8.58 13.43 -9.64
N ASP A 173 8.66 13.60 -8.33
CA ASP A 173 9.70 14.39 -7.67
C ASP A 173 10.01 13.73 -6.31
N LEU A 174 10.62 12.56 -6.40
CA LEU A 174 11.00 11.75 -5.24
C LEU A 174 12.14 12.42 -4.46
N PRO A 175 12.27 12.13 -3.15
CA PRO A 175 13.43 12.57 -2.37
C PRO A 175 14.74 12.12 -3.03
N LYS A 176 15.66 13.08 -3.26
CA LYS A 176 16.98 12.80 -3.86
C LYS A 176 17.86 11.90 -2.99
N ASP A 177 17.64 11.96 -1.69
CA ASP A 177 18.26 11.12 -0.68
C ASP A 177 17.13 10.48 0.14
N PRO A 178 16.71 9.25 -0.22
CA PRO A 178 15.57 8.58 0.40
C PRO A 178 15.80 8.26 1.87
N VAL A 179 17.03 7.86 2.26
CA VAL A 179 17.35 7.52 3.65
C VAL A 179 17.47 8.78 4.51
N LYS A 180 18.03 9.86 3.98
CA LYS A 180 18.06 11.14 4.70
C LYS A 180 16.62 11.61 5.00
N PHE A 181 15.75 11.58 4.00
CA PHE A 181 14.34 11.94 4.22
C PHE A 181 13.65 11.03 5.24
N TRP A 182 13.92 9.73 5.21
CA TRP A 182 13.46 8.78 6.23
C TRP A 182 13.93 9.18 7.63
N ASN A 183 15.22 9.46 7.80
CA ASN A 183 15.83 9.86 9.07
C ASN A 183 15.30 11.21 9.61
N GLU A 184 14.80 12.09 8.73
CA GLU A 184 14.11 13.33 9.10
C GLU A 184 12.64 13.09 9.45
N PHE A 185 11.97 12.15 8.76
CA PHE A 185 10.57 11.82 8.96
C PHE A 185 10.31 11.06 10.27
N VAL A 186 11.11 10.04 10.56
CA VAL A 186 10.93 9.17 11.74
C VAL A 186 10.89 9.95 13.05
N PRO A 187 11.87 10.82 13.39
CA PRO A 187 11.84 11.54 14.64
C PRO A 187 10.61 12.44 14.81
N VAL A 188 10.11 13.01 13.71
CA VAL A 188 8.96 13.91 13.75
C VAL A 188 7.67 13.12 13.98
N VAL A 189 7.49 12.00 13.28
CA VAL A 189 6.23 11.25 13.31
C VAL A 189 6.17 10.27 14.48
N ARG A 190 7.26 9.53 14.73
CA ARG A 190 7.31 8.52 15.76
C ARG A 190 7.48 9.10 17.17
N ASP A 191 8.35 10.14 17.31
CA ASP A 191 8.86 10.58 18.59
C ASP A 191 8.31 11.95 19.04
N ARG A 192 7.43 12.58 18.25
CA ARG A 192 6.83 13.89 18.53
C ARG A 192 5.29 13.85 18.42
N PRO A 193 4.60 13.18 19.34
CA PRO A 193 3.14 13.06 19.32
C PRO A 193 2.43 14.41 19.45
N GLU A 194 3.12 15.44 19.94
CA GLU A 194 2.61 16.82 20.00
C GLU A 194 2.47 17.47 18.62
N ALA A 195 3.15 16.95 17.57
CA ALA A 195 3.03 17.44 16.21
C ALA A 195 1.83 16.78 15.51
N ILE A 196 0.62 17.26 15.77
CA ILE A 196 -0.64 16.67 15.31
C ILE A 196 -0.81 16.78 13.79
N GLU A 197 -0.39 17.88 13.17
CA GLU A 197 -0.50 18.10 11.72
C GLU A 197 0.66 18.95 11.19
N ILE A 198 1.22 18.53 10.05
CA ILE A 198 2.14 19.32 9.23
C ILE A 198 1.53 19.48 7.84
N LYS A 199 1.17 20.71 7.47
CA LYS A 199 0.56 21.02 6.18
C LYS A 199 1.33 22.08 5.41
N ARG A 200 1.76 21.77 4.19
CA ARG A 200 2.45 22.75 3.34
C ARG A 200 1.43 23.65 2.64
N PRO A 201 1.57 24.98 2.76
CA PRO A 201 0.80 25.91 1.94
C PRO A 201 1.05 25.64 0.45
N GLN A 202 -0.02 25.67 -0.35
CA GLN A 202 0.08 25.55 -1.80
C GLN A 202 -0.56 26.77 -2.45
N PRO A 203 0.19 27.54 -3.25
CA PRO A 203 -0.38 28.68 -3.99
C PRO A 203 -1.50 28.19 -4.93
N GLY A 204 -2.63 28.89 -4.97
CA GLY A 204 -3.69 28.67 -5.95
C GLY A 204 -4.67 27.51 -5.64
N ARG A 205 -4.78 27.09 -4.39
CA ARG A 205 -5.88 26.21 -3.93
C ARG A 205 -6.84 26.94 -3.04
#